data_75b14b5d2639c1dd2a36b1f7b2b90176
#
_entry.id   75b14b5d2639c1dd2a36b1f7b2b90176
#
_cell.length_a   1.000
_cell.length_b   1.000
_cell.length_c   1.000
_cell.angle_alpha   90.00
_cell.angle_beta   90.00
_cell.angle_gamma   90.00
#
_symmetry.space_group_name_H-M   'P 1'
#
loop_
_entity.id
_entity.type
_entity.pdbx_description
1 polymer ?
#
loop_
_entity_poly.entity_id
_entity_poly.type
_entity_poly.pdbx_seq_one_letter_code
_entity_poly.pdbx_strand_id
1 'polypeptide(L)'
;TRLVVTGSASQTAGTSNSITITAKDASGNTVTTYTGSKNLTFSGATSSTAPVTTPKVTNTAAADIAFGTTTALTFASGTVTTNMKLYNVESAVVAVTDGSISAAGADRLTVAVSAAAFNKLAVSLASPQING
;
A
#
# COMPACT_ATOMS: atom_id res chain seq x y z
N THR A 1 11.33 10.96 16.33
CA THR A 1 11.12 9.66 15.69
C THR A 1 9.99 9.78 14.68
N ARG A 2 10.17 9.17 13.52
CA ARG A 2 9.18 9.18 12.45
C ARG A 2 9.14 7.82 11.78
N LEU A 3 8.06 7.56 11.03
CA LEU A 3 7.95 6.38 10.19
C LEU A 3 8.28 6.76 8.75
N VAL A 4 8.92 5.86 8.02
CA VAL A 4 9.26 6.06 6.60
C VAL A 4 8.72 4.85 5.84
N VAL A 5 7.96 5.10 4.78
CA VAL A 5 7.42 4.05 3.92
C VAL A 5 8.23 4.02 2.64
N THR A 6 8.76 2.85 2.32
CA THR A 6 9.53 2.63 1.09
C THR A 6 8.97 1.44 0.34
N GLY A 7 9.20 1.41 -0.96
CA GLY A 7 8.73 0.34 -1.83
C GLY A 7 8.77 0.77 -3.28
N SER A 8 8.09 0.01 -4.16
CA SER A 8 8.00 0.37 -5.57
C SER A 8 7.15 1.63 -5.74
N ALA A 9 7.64 2.56 -6.56
CA ALA A 9 6.92 3.79 -6.88
C ALA A 9 5.83 3.58 -7.94
N SER A 10 5.65 2.36 -8.42
CA SER A 10 4.60 2.03 -9.38
C SER A 10 4.06 0.65 -9.10
N GLN A 11 2.76 0.46 -9.38
CA GLN A 11 2.15 -0.86 -9.31
C GLN A 11 0.92 -0.89 -10.21
N THR A 12 0.52 -2.11 -10.56
CA THR A 12 -0.72 -2.34 -11.29
C THR A 12 -1.85 -2.54 -10.29
N ALA A 13 -3.00 -1.95 -10.57
CA ALA A 13 -4.18 -2.08 -9.70
C ALA A 13 -4.48 -3.56 -9.44
N GLY A 14 -4.71 -3.89 -8.17
CA GLY A 14 -5.02 -5.26 -7.74
C GLY A 14 -3.83 -6.15 -7.50
N THR A 15 -2.60 -5.71 -7.79
CA THR A 15 -1.40 -6.50 -7.52
C THR A 15 -0.80 -6.13 -6.17
N SER A 16 0.04 -7.02 -5.65
CA SER A 16 0.77 -6.76 -4.40
C SER A 16 2.02 -5.92 -4.65
N ASN A 17 2.26 -4.95 -3.78
CA ASN A 17 3.48 -4.18 -3.74
C ASN A 17 4.14 -4.40 -2.37
N SER A 18 5.35 -4.93 -2.38
CA SER A 18 6.11 -5.13 -1.15
C SER A 18 6.61 -3.77 -0.65
N ILE A 19 6.18 -3.39 0.54
CA ILE A 19 6.57 -2.13 1.16
C ILE A 19 7.29 -2.40 2.47
N THR A 20 8.19 -1.49 2.84
CA THR A 20 8.92 -1.54 4.10
C THR A 20 8.64 -0.28 4.89
N ILE A 21 8.26 -0.43 6.16
CA ILE A 21 8.08 0.69 7.07
C ILE A 21 9.27 0.68 8.03
N THR A 22 9.96 1.81 8.13
CA THR A 22 11.15 1.95 8.96
C THR A 22 10.94 3.08 9.96
N ALA A 23 11.22 2.82 11.23
CA ALA A 23 11.23 3.87 12.25
C ALA A 23 12.60 4.55 12.25
N LYS A 24 12.61 5.87 12.10
CA LYS A 24 13.85 6.65 12.02
C LYS A 24 13.83 7.81 13.01
N ASP A 25 15.00 8.19 13.46
CA ASP A 25 15.16 9.39 14.29
C ASP A 25 15.29 10.65 13.42
N ALA A 26 15.46 11.79 14.06
CA ALA A 26 15.58 13.07 13.36
C ALA A 26 16.80 13.15 12.47
N SER A 27 17.82 12.36 12.72
CA SER A 27 19.04 12.30 11.92
C SER A 27 18.98 11.29 10.77
N GLY A 28 17.90 10.55 10.66
CA GLY A 28 17.72 9.55 9.61
C GLY A 28 18.24 8.17 9.96
N ASN A 29 18.62 7.94 11.20
CA ASN A 29 19.07 6.62 11.64
C ASN A 29 17.89 5.73 11.99
N THR A 30 18.02 4.44 11.73
CA THR A 30 16.98 3.48 12.11
C THR A 30 16.93 3.33 13.61
N VAL A 31 15.71 3.47 14.18
CA VAL A 31 15.48 3.31 15.60
C VAL A 31 15.28 1.82 15.89
N THR A 32 16.35 1.12 16.18
CA THR A 32 16.35 -0.34 16.32
C THR A 32 15.60 -0.82 17.54
N THR A 33 15.29 0.08 18.49
CA THR A 33 14.48 -0.25 19.65
C THR A 33 12.98 -0.27 19.36
N TYR A 34 12.56 0.20 18.18
CA TYR A 34 11.17 0.16 17.76
C TYR A 34 10.86 -1.24 17.25
N THR A 35 10.40 -2.10 18.16
CA THR A 35 10.18 -3.52 17.88
C THR A 35 8.85 -3.98 18.45
N GLY A 36 8.43 -5.17 18.03
CA GLY A 36 7.22 -5.80 18.52
C GLY A 36 6.00 -5.41 17.71
N SER A 37 4.85 -5.87 18.14
CA SER A 37 3.58 -5.61 17.46
C SER A 37 3.18 -4.15 17.61
N LYS A 38 2.94 -3.48 16.50
CA LYS A 38 2.47 -2.09 16.46
C LYS A 38 1.17 -2.03 15.66
N ASN A 39 0.25 -1.23 16.14
CA ASN A 39 -1.02 -1.01 15.45
C ASN A 39 -0.86 0.22 14.56
N LEU A 40 -0.86 -0.01 13.25
CA LEU A 40 -0.64 1.04 12.26
C LEU A 40 -1.91 1.33 11.49
N THR A 41 -2.11 2.58 11.11
CA THR A 41 -3.19 3.00 10.23
C THR A 41 -2.59 3.58 8.97
N PHE A 42 -2.98 3.02 7.83
CA PHE A 42 -2.53 3.46 6.52
C PHE A 42 -3.54 4.40 5.90
N SER A 43 -3.05 5.36 5.13
CA SER A 43 -3.89 6.34 4.45
C SER A 43 -3.24 6.81 3.15
N GLY A 44 -3.95 7.64 2.40
CA GLY A 44 -3.41 8.28 1.20
C GLY A 44 -3.78 7.60 -0.10
N ALA A 45 -4.44 6.46 -0.06
CA ALA A 45 -4.99 5.80 -1.24
C ALA A 45 -6.51 5.75 -1.13
N THR A 46 -7.19 5.82 -2.28
CA THR A 46 -8.65 5.80 -2.32
C THR A 46 -9.18 4.49 -2.88
N SER A 47 -10.45 4.22 -2.62
CA SER A 47 -11.12 3.04 -3.16
C SER A 47 -11.37 3.21 -4.65
N SER A 48 -11.33 2.11 -5.40
CA SER A 48 -11.77 2.11 -6.78
C SER A 48 -13.29 2.30 -6.85
N THR A 49 -13.82 2.60 -8.05
CA THR A 49 -15.23 2.96 -8.17
C THR A 49 -16.10 1.91 -8.88
N ALA A 50 -15.52 1.02 -9.66
CA ALA A 50 -16.33 0.07 -10.43
C ALA A 50 -15.56 -1.25 -10.66
N PRO A 51 -15.61 -2.19 -9.75
CA PRO A 51 -16.33 -2.18 -8.45
C PRO A 51 -15.60 -1.33 -7.40
N VAL A 52 -16.32 -1.00 -6.35
CA VAL A 52 -15.71 -0.31 -5.22
C VAL A 52 -14.85 -1.30 -4.45
N THR A 53 -13.55 -1.06 -4.43
CA THR A 53 -12.61 -1.91 -3.71
C THR A 53 -11.66 -1.03 -2.91
N THR A 54 -11.62 -1.25 -1.61
CA THR A 54 -10.79 -0.46 -0.70
C THR A 54 -9.33 -0.92 -0.79
N PRO A 55 -8.35 0.01 -0.79
CA PRO A 55 -6.95 -0.38 -0.72
C PRO A 55 -6.67 -1.11 0.59
N LYS A 56 -5.73 -2.04 0.55
CA LYS A 56 -5.47 -2.93 1.68
C LYS A 56 -3.99 -3.13 1.91
N VAL A 57 -3.66 -3.52 3.13
CA VAL A 57 -2.31 -3.90 3.51
C VAL A 57 -2.40 -5.19 4.32
N THR A 58 -1.42 -6.08 4.15
CA THR A 58 -1.41 -7.37 4.83
C THR A 58 -0.83 -7.21 6.23
N ASN A 59 -1.54 -7.70 7.24
CA ASN A 59 -1.06 -7.68 8.62
C ASN A 59 -0.13 -8.87 8.93
N THR A 60 0.37 -8.93 10.15
CA THR A 60 1.28 -10.01 10.57
C THR A 60 0.64 -11.40 10.46
N ALA A 61 -0.68 -11.49 10.61
CA ALA A 61 -1.41 -12.75 10.48
C ALA A 61 -1.73 -13.11 9.02
N ALA A 62 -1.18 -12.38 8.06
CA ALA A 62 -1.39 -12.59 6.62
C ALA A 62 -2.82 -12.30 6.17
N ALA A 63 -3.55 -11.46 6.90
CA ALA A 63 -4.89 -11.01 6.51
C ALA A 63 -4.80 -9.62 5.88
N ASP A 64 -5.62 -9.39 4.85
CA ASP A 64 -5.69 -8.09 4.19
C ASP A 64 -6.60 -7.16 4.99
N ILE A 65 -6.06 -6.03 5.42
CA ILE A 65 -6.76 -5.05 6.26
C ILE A 65 -6.95 -3.77 5.45
N ALA A 66 -8.18 -3.27 5.43
CA ALA A 66 -8.50 -2.05 4.69
C ALA A 66 -7.76 -0.83 5.25
N PHE A 67 -7.35 0.07 4.35
CA PHE A 67 -6.79 1.36 4.75
C PHE A 67 -7.80 2.09 5.66
N GLY A 68 -7.28 2.83 6.62
CA GLY A 68 -8.10 3.51 7.61
C GLY A 68 -8.47 2.63 8.80
N THR A 69 -8.21 1.33 8.74
CA THR A 69 -8.42 0.39 9.82
C THR A 69 -7.06 0.01 10.42
N THR A 70 -7.02 -0.18 11.73
CA THR A 70 -5.78 -0.55 12.42
C THR A 70 -5.24 -1.88 11.90
N THR A 71 -3.98 -1.86 11.51
CA THR A 71 -3.27 -3.04 10.99
C THR A 71 -2.13 -3.39 11.93
N ALA A 72 -2.15 -4.60 12.47
CA ALA A 72 -1.09 -5.05 13.38
C ALA A 72 0.12 -5.56 12.56
N LEU A 73 1.26 -4.92 12.75
CA LEU A 73 2.52 -5.31 12.11
C LEU A 73 3.58 -5.47 13.19
N THR A 74 4.41 -6.50 13.04
CA THR A 74 5.48 -6.79 14.00
C THR A 74 6.80 -6.26 13.47
N PHE A 75 7.35 -5.27 14.16
CA PHE A 75 8.63 -4.68 13.81
C PHE A 75 9.78 -5.49 14.39
N ALA A 76 10.84 -5.59 13.62
CA ALA A 76 12.09 -6.20 14.05
C ALA A 76 13.21 -5.18 13.81
N SER A 77 13.86 -4.74 14.89
CA SER A 77 14.95 -3.75 14.82
C SER A 77 14.59 -2.51 14.02
N GLY A 78 13.39 -2.01 14.23
CA GLY A 78 12.93 -0.77 13.60
C GLY A 78 12.33 -0.89 12.22
N THR A 79 12.20 -2.10 11.67
CA THR A 79 11.67 -2.28 10.32
C THR A 79 10.61 -3.36 10.28
N VAL A 80 9.70 -3.24 9.31
CA VAL A 80 8.76 -4.30 8.96
C VAL A 80 8.47 -4.23 7.46
N THR A 81 8.38 -5.39 6.83
CA THR A 81 8.02 -5.49 5.41
C THR A 81 6.68 -6.20 5.30
N THR A 82 5.81 -5.68 4.48
CA THR A 82 4.50 -6.28 4.21
C THR A 82 4.08 -5.98 2.77
N ASN A 83 2.91 -6.49 2.39
CA ASN A 83 2.37 -6.30 1.05
C ASN A 83 1.20 -5.31 1.10
N MET A 84 1.12 -4.47 0.09
CA MET A 84 0.06 -3.48 -0.07
C MET A 84 -0.62 -3.69 -1.41
N LYS A 85 -1.95 -3.59 -1.42
CA LYS A 85 -2.75 -3.69 -2.65
C LYS A 85 -3.55 -2.41 -2.83
N LEU A 86 -3.34 -1.74 -3.96
CA LEU A 86 -4.09 -0.56 -4.35
C LEU A 86 -4.94 -0.90 -5.55
N TYR A 87 -6.13 -0.35 -5.63
CA TYR A 87 -7.11 -0.74 -6.64
C TYR A 87 -7.53 0.42 -7.53
N ASN A 88 -7.38 1.66 -7.07
CA ASN A 88 -7.77 2.82 -7.84
C ASN A 88 -6.59 3.35 -8.65
N VAL A 89 -6.83 3.66 -9.93
CA VAL A 89 -5.80 4.24 -10.80
C VAL A 89 -5.59 5.69 -10.39
N GLU A 90 -4.48 5.96 -9.72
CA GLU A 90 -4.18 7.28 -9.17
C GLU A 90 -2.70 7.37 -8.80
N SER A 91 -2.25 8.56 -8.47
CA SER A 91 -0.97 8.73 -7.81
C SER A 91 -1.27 8.78 -6.31
N ALA A 92 -1.04 7.66 -5.62
CA ALA A 92 -1.35 7.54 -4.21
C ALA A 92 -0.13 7.91 -3.37
N VAL A 93 -0.32 8.77 -2.38
CA VAL A 93 0.74 9.15 -1.43
C VAL A 93 0.45 8.41 -0.13
N VAL A 94 1.08 7.25 0.04
CA VAL A 94 0.79 6.34 1.13
C VAL A 94 1.49 6.79 2.40
N ALA A 95 0.72 7.03 3.43
CA ALA A 95 1.19 7.43 4.75
C ALA A 95 0.79 6.36 5.78
N VAL A 96 1.50 6.33 6.89
CA VAL A 96 1.22 5.41 7.97
C VAL A 96 1.47 6.10 9.30
N THR A 97 0.69 5.74 10.32
CA THR A 97 0.87 6.25 11.68
C THR A 97 0.59 5.13 12.69
N ASP A 98 1.28 5.17 13.82
CA ASP A 98 0.96 4.31 14.97
C ASP A 98 0.15 5.06 16.05
N GLY A 99 -0.28 6.28 15.74
CA GLY A 99 -0.98 7.16 16.67
C GLY A 99 -0.07 8.14 17.39
N SER A 100 1.22 7.89 17.44
CA SER A 100 2.22 8.76 18.09
C SER A 100 3.22 9.30 17.09
N ILE A 101 3.70 8.45 16.19
CA ILE A 101 4.62 8.86 15.13
C ILE A 101 4.01 8.49 13.78
N SER A 102 4.39 9.20 12.75
CA SER A 102 3.78 9.02 11.43
C SER A 102 4.78 9.30 10.32
N ALA A 103 4.43 8.84 9.13
CA ALA A 103 5.10 9.22 7.90
C ALA A 103 4.48 10.53 7.40
N ALA A 104 5.31 11.51 7.09
CA ALA A 104 4.86 12.82 6.61
C ALA A 104 5.84 13.36 5.56
N GLY A 105 5.36 14.18 4.66
CA GLY A 105 6.20 14.79 3.64
C GLY A 105 6.91 13.74 2.79
N ALA A 106 8.23 13.82 2.71
CA ALA A 106 9.05 12.93 1.91
C ALA A 106 9.15 11.50 2.48
N ASP A 107 8.68 11.28 3.70
CA ASP A 107 8.69 9.94 4.32
C ASP A 107 7.54 9.08 3.81
N ARG A 108 6.57 9.66 3.12
CA ARG A 108 5.47 8.93 2.51
C ARG A 108 5.92 8.32 1.19
N LEU A 109 5.28 7.22 0.81
CA LEU A 109 5.56 6.56 -0.46
C LEU A 109 4.54 7.00 -1.50
N THR A 110 5.02 7.63 -2.56
CA THR A 110 4.17 7.96 -3.71
C THR A 110 4.19 6.80 -4.69
N VAL A 111 3.02 6.27 -4.99
CA VAL A 111 2.85 5.12 -5.89
C VAL A 111 1.95 5.51 -7.05
N ALA A 112 2.45 5.37 -8.27
CA ALA A 112 1.63 5.53 -9.46
C ALA A 112 0.94 4.19 -9.73
N VAL A 113 -0.37 4.14 -9.54
CA VAL A 113 -1.17 2.94 -9.77
C VAL A 113 -1.72 2.99 -11.18
N SER A 114 -1.39 2.00 -11.99
CA SER A 114 -1.88 1.89 -13.36
C SER A 114 -2.98 0.83 -13.47
N ALA A 115 -3.79 0.94 -14.52
CA ALA A 115 -4.86 -0.02 -14.75
C ALA A 115 -4.30 -1.38 -15.09
N ALA A 116 -4.99 -2.44 -14.63
CA ALA A 116 -4.68 -3.80 -15.04
C ALA A 116 -4.98 -3.97 -16.53
N ALA A 117 -4.17 -4.79 -17.20
CA ALA A 117 -4.38 -5.04 -18.62
C ALA A 117 -5.64 -5.87 -18.85
N PHE A 118 -6.42 -5.48 -19.85
CA PHE A 118 -7.65 -6.17 -20.22
C PHE A 118 -7.50 -6.86 -21.56
N ASN A 119 -6.59 -7.75 -21.70
CA ASN A 119 -6.36 -8.42 -22.97
C ASN A 119 -7.58 -9.16 -23.48
N LYS A 120 -8.32 -9.75 -22.57
CA LYS A 120 -9.50 -10.53 -22.93
C LYS A 120 -10.67 -9.69 -23.42
N LEU A 121 -10.68 -8.42 -23.11
CA LEU A 121 -11.76 -7.55 -23.58
C LEU A 121 -11.65 -7.20 -25.05
N ALA A 122 -10.53 -7.40 -25.61
CA ALA A 122 -10.35 -7.17 -27.03
C ALA A 122 -11.12 -8.18 -27.88
N VAL A 123 -11.65 -9.09 -27.23
CA VAL A 123 -12.42 -10.15 -27.84
C VAL A 123 -13.69 -9.68 -28.39
N SER A 124 -13.95 -9.68 -28.36
CA SER A 124 -14.77 -9.56 -28.53
C SER A 124 -15.59 -9.20 -29.21
N LEU A 125 -15.64 -9.30 -29.29
CA LEU A 125 -16.18 -9.13 -29.78
C LEU A 125 -16.56 -9.11 -30.72
N ALA A 126 -16.34 -9.27 -30.91
CA ALA A 126 -16.50 -9.38 -31.64
C ALA A 126 -16.98 -9.68 -32.21
N SER A 127 -17.09 -9.79 -32.31
CA SER A 127 -17.31 -10.12 -32.88
C SER A 127 -17.84 -10.30 -33.37
N PRO A 128 -17.96 -10.26 -33.63
CA PRO A 128 -18.34 -10.49 -34.24
C PRO A 128 -18.79 -10.59 -34.68
N GLN A 129 -18.84 -10.52 -34.67
CA GLN A 129 -19.12 -10.73 -35.21
C GLN A 129 -19.50 -10.73 -35.81
N ILE A 130 -19.52 -10.59 -36.00
CA ILE A 130 -19.82 -10.76 -36.72
C ILE A 130 -20.18 -10.92 -37.30
N ASN A 131 -20.26 -10.94 -37.43
CA ASN A 131 -20.51 -11.22 -38.07
C ASN A 131 -20.94 -11.27 -38.53
N GLY A 132 -20.81 -11.08 -38.38
CA GLY A 132 -21.35 -11.09 -39.10
C GLY A 132 -21.88 -11.48 -39.68
#